data_444176857ba4f14c3d5c51acd584104e
#
_entry.id   444176857ba4f14c3d5c51acd584104e
#
_cell.length_a   1.000
_cell.length_b   1.000
_cell.length_c   1.000
_cell.angle_alpha   90.00
_cell.angle_beta   90.00
_cell.angle_gamma   90.00
#
_symmetry.space_group_name_H-M   'P 1'
#
loop_
_entity.id
_entity.type
_entity.pdbx_description
1 polymer ?
#
loop_
_entity_poly.entity_id
_entity_poly.type
_entity_poly.pdbx_seq_one_letter_code
_entity_poly.pdbx_strand_id
1 'polypeptide(L)'
;LPKPPGEAGGLNITLYAFSIMKESLEKAVYPGFAAKWKVEHGENVRFTSSYAGSETVTNQILQGVPADIAILSIDRDAQRLKDKGFVTSDWHALPYKGIVNKTPFVILVKGGNPKGIHDFPDLAKPGLKLIHPDPISSGGAQWSILAIYGSELIKSEQHSGEPDQARALQTLHAIWKNVFVTPASAREARTTFELGNGDALVTYELEGLLMKESGKPVEIIVPRATIFSEHPVVVIDRNVSPQKRAVVNAFVQYLWSDEAQQAFVKYHFYSVTNSAFNDANKEFGHIEMPLTIDYFGGWDKAYPEVIEQIFKNKVKSRK
;
A
#
# COMPACT_ATOMS: atom_id res chain seq x y z
N LEU A 1 -1.72 -6.55 48.88
CA LEU A 1 -0.97 -5.31 48.69
C LEU A 1 -1.70 -4.47 47.65
N PRO A 2 -1.99 -3.18 47.88
CA PRO A 2 -2.59 -2.32 46.87
C PRO A 2 -1.59 -2.11 45.74
N LYS A 3 -2.06 -2.15 44.49
CA LYS A 3 -1.27 -1.81 43.31
C LYS A 3 -0.70 -0.39 43.43
N PRO A 4 0.55 -0.16 43.01
CA PRO A 4 1.11 1.19 43.06
C PRO A 4 0.31 2.15 42.18
N PRO A 5 0.10 3.42 42.58
CA PRO A 5 -0.58 4.41 41.77
C PRO A 5 0.36 4.81 40.62
N GLY A 6 0.06 4.37 39.37
CA GLY A 6 0.84 4.72 38.20
C GLY A 6 0.59 3.89 36.95
N GLU A 7 -0.02 2.72 37.02
CA GLU A 7 -0.48 1.99 35.88
C GLU A 7 -2.00 2.16 35.73
N ALA A 8 -2.41 3.27 35.11
CA ALA A 8 -3.75 3.39 34.58
C ALA A 8 -3.93 2.29 33.56
N GLY A 9 -4.64 1.22 33.93
CA GLY A 9 -4.94 0.08 33.07
C GLY A 9 -5.66 0.55 31.82
N GLY A 10 -4.96 0.60 30.71
CA GLY A 10 -5.51 0.91 29.40
C GLY A 10 -5.45 -0.33 28.51
N LEU A 11 -6.36 -0.41 27.55
CA LEU A 11 -6.32 -1.42 26.52
C LEU A 11 -5.17 -1.15 25.54
N ASN A 12 -4.50 -2.20 25.11
CA ASN A 12 -3.46 -2.11 24.06
C ASN A 12 -3.93 -2.87 22.83
N ILE A 13 -4.00 -2.20 21.68
CA ILE A 13 -4.25 -2.79 20.38
C ILE A 13 -2.90 -2.99 19.69
N THR A 14 -2.63 -4.22 19.27
CA THR A 14 -1.45 -4.54 18.47
C THR A 14 -1.85 -4.57 16.99
N LEU A 15 -1.29 -3.66 16.19
CA LEU A 15 -1.62 -3.51 14.78
C LEU A 15 -0.37 -3.65 13.93
N TYR A 16 -0.38 -4.61 13.01
CA TYR A 16 0.66 -4.79 12.02
C TYR A 16 0.19 -4.24 10.68
N ALA A 17 0.99 -3.40 10.03
CA ALA A 17 0.62 -2.77 8.78
C ALA A 17 1.75 -2.78 7.75
N PHE A 18 1.38 -2.72 6.48
CA PHE A 18 2.36 -2.52 5.44
C PHE A 18 3.01 -1.13 5.55
N SER A 19 4.22 -1.01 5.03
CA SER A 19 5.21 -0.01 5.46
C SER A 19 4.77 1.45 5.36
N ILE A 20 3.95 1.81 4.39
CA ILE A 20 3.57 3.22 4.13
C ILE A 20 2.43 3.74 5.02
N MET A 21 1.83 2.89 5.85
CA MET A 21 0.76 3.30 6.77
C MET A 21 1.25 4.07 8.00
N LYS A 22 2.55 4.05 8.27
CA LYS A 22 3.13 4.49 9.55
C LYS A 22 2.73 5.91 9.94
N GLU A 23 2.95 6.88 9.06
CA GLU A 23 2.75 8.30 9.40
C GLU A 23 1.29 8.61 9.72
N SER A 24 0.37 8.16 8.86
CA SER A 24 -1.07 8.42 9.04
C SER A 24 -1.61 7.77 10.32
N LEU A 25 -1.19 6.53 10.60
CA LEU A 25 -1.63 5.82 11.80
C LEU A 25 -1.07 6.47 13.07
N GLU A 26 0.25 6.61 13.18
CA GLU A 26 0.89 7.06 14.41
C GLU A 26 0.64 8.54 14.72
N LYS A 27 0.61 9.39 13.69
CA LYS A 27 0.50 10.84 13.88
C LYS A 27 -0.93 11.37 13.93
N ALA A 28 -1.91 10.61 13.43
CA ALA A 28 -3.29 11.10 13.36
C ALA A 28 -4.34 10.07 13.76
N VAL A 29 -4.37 8.90 13.15
CA VAL A 29 -5.47 7.93 13.35
C VAL A 29 -5.48 7.37 14.77
N TYR A 30 -4.34 6.93 15.30
CA TYR A 30 -4.25 6.42 16.66
C TYR A 30 -4.57 7.48 17.71
N PRO A 31 -3.98 8.70 17.69
CA PRO A 31 -4.34 9.74 18.64
C PRO A 31 -5.80 10.13 18.57
N GLY A 32 -6.38 10.26 17.36
CA GLY A 32 -7.79 10.60 17.18
C GLY A 32 -8.72 9.55 17.78
N PHE A 33 -8.49 8.28 17.49
CA PHE A 33 -9.27 7.20 18.09
C PHE A 33 -9.12 7.12 19.60
N ALA A 34 -7.90 7.19 20.11
CA ALA A 34 -7.64 7.13 21.57
C ALA A 34 -8.35 8.25 22.33
N ALA A 35 -8.33 9.47 21.78
CA ALA A 35 -9.05 10.61 22.36
C ALA A 35 -10.57 10.38 22.35
N LYS A 36 -11.12 9.93 21.24
CA LYS A 36 -12.55 9.60 21.09
C LYS A 36 -12.97 8.52 22.09
N TRP A 37 -12.25 7.41 22.16
CA TRP A 37 -12.54 6.29 23.06
C TRP A 37 -12.48 6.73 24.52
N LYS A 38 -11.49 7.58 24.89
CA LYS A 38 -11.37 8.14 26.23
C LYS A 38 -12.58 8.98 26.64
N VAL A 39 -13.10 9.79 25.72
CA VAL A 39 -14.30 10.61 25.96
C VAL A 39 -15.54 9.74 26.13
N GLU A 40 -15.72 8.72 25.27
CA GLU A 40 -16.91 7.89 25.26
C GLU A 40 -16.95 6.82 26.37
N HIS A 41 -15.79 6.29 26.75
CA HIS A 41 -15.69 5.14 27.67
C HIS A 41 -14.88 5.40 28.93
N GLY A 42 -14.24 6.56 29.05
CA GLY A 42 -13.37 6.87 30.21
C GLY A 42 -12.06 6.06 30.24
N GLU A 43 -11.78 5.26 29.22
CA GLU A 43 -10.71 4.28 29.20
C GLU A 43 -9.59 4.70 28.23
N ASN A 44 -8.34 4.45 28.62
CA ASN A 44 -7.19 4.74 27.76
C ASN A 44 -6.96 3.58 26.77
N VAL A 45 -6.64 3.95 25.52
CA VAL A 45 -6.20 3.00 24.49
C VAL A 45 -4.79 3.37 24.02
N ARG A 46 -3.94 2.36 23.90
CA ARG A 46 -2.59 2.48 23.35
C ARG A 46 -2.46 1.54 22.16
N PHE A 47 -1.50 1.84 21.31
CA PHE A 47 -1.20 1.03 20.14
C PHE A 47 0.24 0.56 20.16
N THR A 48 0.44 -0.70 19.83
CA THR A 48 1.75 -1.28 19.52
C THR A 48 1.73 -1.67 18.05
N SER A 49 2.69 -1.19 17.28
CA SER A 49 2.69 -1.39 15.83
C SER A 49 4.00 -1.91 15.28
N SER A 50 3.92 -2.65 14.19
CA SER A 50 5.04 -3.05 13.35
C SER A 50 4.71 -2.75 11.90
N TYR A 51 5.73 -2.31 11.15
CA TYR A 51 5.58 -1.92 9.74
C TYR A 51 6.64 -2.61 8.89
N ALA A 52 6.21 -3.32 7.86
CA ALA A 52 7.08 -4.02 6.91
C ALA A 52 6.38 -4.17 5.55
N GLY A 53 6.94 -4.90 4.63
CA GLY A 53 6.22 -5.30 3.41
C GLY A 53 4.99 -6.14 3.77
N SER A 54 3.93 -6.04 2.97
CA SER A 54 2.64 -6.71 3.25
C SER A 54 2.78 -8.23 3.39
N GLU A 55 3.55 -8.85 2.51
CA GLU A 55 3.85 -10.29 2.58
C GLU A 55 4.64 -10.64 3.86
N THR A 56 5.59 -9.77 4.26
CA THR A 56 6.35 -9.95 5.51
C THR A 56 5.43 -9.88 6.72
N VAL A 57 4.56 -8.86 6.80
CA VAL A 57 3.56 -8.72 7.87
C VAL A 57 2.68 -9.96 7.95
N THR A 58 2.16 -10.42 6.81
CA THR A 58 1.32 -11.61 6.72
C THR A 58 2.03 -12.85 7.23
N ASN A 59 3.28 -13.06 6.81
CA ASN A 59 4.08 -14.20 7.26
C ASN A 59 4.38 -14.14 8.77
N GLN A 60 4.67 -12.96 9.33
CA GLN A 60 4.87 -12.79 10.77
C GLN A 60 3.61 -13.18 11.57
N ILE A 61 2.43 -12.76 11.11
CA ILE A 61 1.15 -13.14 11.74
C ILE A 61 0.95 -14.66 11.65
N LEU A 62 1.20 -15.27 10.50
CA LEU A 62 1.13 -16.73 10.32
C LEU A 62 2.11 -17.50 11.20
N GLN A 63 3.23 -16.89 11.55
CA GLN A 63 4.24 -17.44 12.48
C GLN A 63 3.90 -17.20 13.96
N GLY A 64 2.79 -16.52 14.26
CA GLY A 64 2.24 -16.40 15.60
C GLY A 64 2.52 -15.09 16.32
N VAL A 65 2.91 -14.01 15.65
CA VAL A 65 2.96 -12.70 16.30
C VAL A 65 1.54 -12.28 16.74
N PRO A 66 1.39 -11.66 17.93
CA PRO A 66 0.09 -11.45 18.55
C PRO A 66 -0.59 -10.17 18.03
N ALA A 67 -0.66 -9.98 16.71
CA ALA A 67 -1.40 -8.87 16.14
C ALA A 67 -2.91 -9.04 16.33
N ASP A 68 -3.60 -7.98 16.75
CA ASP A 68 -5.05 -7.91 16.83
C ASP A 68 -5.68 -7.51 15.49
N ILE A 69 -4.99 -6.65 14.76
CA ILE A 69 -5.44 -6.08 13.48
C ILE A 69 -4.27 -6.08 12.50
N ALA A 70 -4.56 -6.30 11.22
CA ALA A 70 -3.63 -6.03 10.14
C ALA A 70 -4.25 -5.08 9.11
N ILE A 71 -3.44 -4.13 8.60
CA ILE A 71 -3.75 -3.34 7.41
C ILE A 71 -2.73 -3.71 6.35
N LEU A 72 -3.21 -4.27 5.25
CA LEU A 72 -2.39 -4.93 4.25
C LEU A 72 -2.40 -4.16 2.93
N SER A 73 -1.37 -4.34 2.11
CA SER A 73 -1.31 -3.71 0.79
C SER A 73 -2.18 -4.43 -0.24
N ILE A 74 -2.37 -5.73 -0.09
CA ILE A 74 -3.08 -6.57 -1.07
C ILE A 74 -4.11 -7.47 -0.38
N ASP A 75 -5.28 -7.59 -0.99
CA ASP A 75 -6.38 -8.40 -0.46
C ASP A 75 -6.04 -9.89 -0.38
N ARG A 76 -5.21 -10.38 -1.29
CA ARG A 76 -4.71 -11.75 -1.27
C ARG A 76 -4.02 -12.11 0.05
N ASP A 77 -3.31 -11.19 0.69
CA ASP A 77 -2.67 -11.43 1.97
C ASP A 77 -3.71 -11.63 3.09
N ALA A 78 -4.80 -10.88 3.06
CA ALA A 78 -5.95 -11.10 3.95
C ALA A 78 -6.57 -12.48 3.73
N GLN A 79 -6.73 -12.90 2.48
CA GLN A 79 -7.24 -14.23 2.14
C GLN A 79 -6.34 -15.34 2.69
N ARG A 80 -5.02 -15.21 2.60
CA ARG A 80 -4.06 -16.16 3.19
C ARG A 80 -4.24 -16.32 4.71
N LEU A 81 -4.48 -15.22 5.42
CA LEU A 81 -4.76 -15.25 6.86
C LEU A 81 -6.09 -15.96 7.16
N LYS A 82 -7.11 -15.75 6.34
CA LYS A 82 -8.39 -16.46 6.44
C LYS A 82 -8.24 -17.96 6.20
N ASP A 83 -7.55 -18.34 5.13
CA ASP A 83 -7.34 -19.75 4.76
C ASP A 83 -6.60 -20.55 5.86
N LYS A 84 -5.80 -19.87 6.67
CA LYS A 84 -5.09 -20.46 7.81
C LYS A 84 -5.81 -20.29 9.15
N GLY A 85 -7.04 -19.78 9.14
CA GLY A 85 -7.90 -19.66 10.33
C GLY A 85 -7.51 -18.55 11.32
N PHE A 86 -6.71 -17.58 10.88
CA PHE A 86 -6.37 -16.39 11.69
C PHE A 86 -7.48 -15.34 11.63
N VAL A 87 -8.12 -15.19 10.49
CA VAL A 87 -9.26 -14.31 10.23
C VAL A 87 -10.48 -15.19 10.01
N THR A 88 -11.51 -15.03 10.84
CA THR A 88 -12.78 -15.80 10.74
C THR A 88 -13.95 -14.93 10.30
N SER A 89 -13.89 -13.63 10.57
CA SER A 89 -14.85 -12.65 10.07
C SER A 89 -14.67 -12.40 8.57
N ASP A 90 -15.77 -11.97 7.94
CA ASP A 90 -15.74 -11.55 6.53
C ASP A 90 -15.41 -10.05 6.44
N TRP A 91 -14.16 -9.72 6.12
CA TRP A 91 -13.75 -8.32 5.97
C TRP A 91 -14.39 -7.64 4.75
N HIS A 92 -14.79 -8.39 3.73
CA HIS A 92 -15.50 -7.82 2.58
C HIS A 92 -16.93 -7.35 2.94
N ALA A 93 -17.47 -7.79 4.08
CA ALA A 93 -18.74 -7.28 4.62
C ALA A 93 -18.58 -5.92 5.34
N LEU A 94 -17.34 -5.50 5.63
CA LEU A 94 -17.05 -4.17 6.17
C LEU A 94 -17.31 -3.07 5.11
N PRO A 95 -17.44 -1.79 5.52
CA PRO A 95 -17.61 -0.69 4.59
C PRO A 95 -16.53 -0.73 3.48
N TYR A 96 -16.93 -0.38 2.26
CA TYR A 96 -16.03 -0.36 1.08
C TYR A 96 -15.26 -1.68 0.88
N LYS A 97 -15.89 -2.82 1.20
CA LYS A 97 -15.28 -4.16 1.15
C LYS A 97 -14.01 -4.29 1.99
N GLY A 98 -13.96 -3.59 3.11
CA GLY A 98 -12.80 -3.58 4.01
C GLY A 98 -11.65 -2.68 3.58
N ILE A 99 -11.79 -1.95 2.48
CA ILE A 99 -10.76 -1.02 2.00
C ILE A 99 -10.81 0.27 2.82
N VAL A 100 -9.70 0.63 3.45
CA VAL A 100 -9.62 1.81 4.34
C VAL A 100 -9.13 3.07 3.64
N ASN A 101 -8.26 2.91 2.66
CA ASN A 101 -7.73 3.99 1.82
C ASN A 101 -7.13 3.41 0.53
N LYS A 102 -6.72 4.29 -0.36
CA LYS A 102 -6.09 3.94 -1.64
C LYS A 102 -5.04 4.98 -2.04
N THR A 103 -4.16 4.63 -2.97
CA THR A 103 -3.18 5.53 -3.55
C THR A 103 -2.74 5.04 -4.93
N PRO A 104 -2.48 5.92 -5.90
CA PRO A 104 -2.00 5.48 -7.20
C PRO A 104 -0.50 5.19 -7.17
N PHE A 105 -0.04 4.42 -8.16
CA PHE A 105 1.37 4.19 -8.41
C PHE A 105 1.93 5.26 -9.35
N VAL A 106 3.14 5.73 -9.04
CA VAL A 106 3.86 6.77 -9.76
C VAL A 106 5.32 6.40 -9.94
N ILE A 107 6.05 7.21 -10.69
CA ILE A 107 7.49 7.12 -10.83
C ILE A 107 8.12 8.29 -10.08
N LEU A 108 9.02 8.02 -9.15
CA LEU A 108 9.86 9.04 -8.53
C LEU A 108 11.19 9.13 -9.28
N VAL A 109 11.61 10.34 -9.58
CA VAL A 109 12.91 10.65 -10.22
C VAL A 109 13.64 11.73 -9.44
N LYS A 110 14.94 11.84 -9.65
CA LYS A 110 15.75 12.91 -9.03
C LYS A 110 15.29 14.29 -9.52
N GLY A 111 15.45 15.29 -8.68
CA GLY A 111 15.11 16.67 -9.00
C GLY A 111 15.71 17.10 -10.35
N GLY A 112 14.90 17.80 -11.16
CA GLY A 112 15.25 18.19 -12.53
C GLY A 112 15.09 17.08 -13.57
N ASN A 113 14.65 15.89 -13.18
CA ASN A 113 14.40 14.73 -14.07
C ASN A 113 15.52 14.51 -15.11
N PRO A 114 16.75 14.28 -14.68
CA PRO A 114 17.93 14.28 -15.58
C PRO A 114 17.90 13.17 -16.63
N LYS A 115 17.08 12.15 -16.46
CA LYS A 115 16.90 11.03 -17.40
C LYS A 115 15.73 11.22 -18.36
N GLY A 116 14.97 12.31 -18.22
CA GLY A 116 13.82 12.61 -19.08
C GLY A 116 12.76 11.53 -19.07
N ILE A 117 12.35 11.09 -17.87
CA ILE A 117 11.31 10.07 -17.66
C ILE A 117 9.94 10.76 -17.65
N HIS A 118 9.01 10.30 -18.47
CA HIS A 118 7.67 10.87 -18.60
C HIS A 118 6.55 9.83 -18.42
N ASP A 119 6.84 8.54 -18.67
CA ASP A 119 5.89 7.43 -18.51
C ASP A 119 6.66 6.13 -18.26
N PHE A 120 5.97 5.05 -17.92
CA PHE A 120 6.58 3.75 -17.63
C PHE A 120 7.54 3.25 -18.73
N PRO A 121 7.25 3.33 -20.03
CA PRO A 121 8.18 2.86 -21.06
C PRO A 121 9.56 3.51 -21.01
N ASP A 122 9.67 4.75 -20.51
CA ASP A 122 10.95 5.42 -20.37
C ASP A 122 11.90 4.74 -19.37
N LEU A 123 11.34 3.93 -18.45
CA LEU A 123 12.14 3.15 -17.51
C LEU A 123 12.93 2.02 -18.18
N ALA A 124 12.63 1.72 -19.45
CA ALA A 124 13.40 0.76 -20.26
C ALA A 124 14.63 1.37 -20.93
N LYS A 125 14.89 2.67 -20.77
CA LYS A 125 16.08 3.34 -21.36
C LYS A 125 17.37 2.61 -20.95
N PRO A 126 18.27 2.34 -21.90
CA PRO A 126 19.53 1.64 -21.60
C PRO A 126 20.35 2.35 -20.52
N GLY A 127 20.87 1.58 -19.56
CA GLY A 127 21.72 2.08 -18.48
C GLY A 127 21.00 2.82 -17.36
N LEU A 128 19.66 2.91 -17.40
CA LEU A 128 18.87 3.44 -16.30
C LEU A 128 18.93 2.47 -15.10
N LYS A 129 19.12 3.01 -13.90
CA LYS A 129 19.14 2.24 -12.66
C LYS A 129 17.81 2.42 -11.94
N LEU A 130 16.95 1.39 -12.01
CA LEU A 130 15.65 1.38 -11.38
C LEU A 130 15.71 0.67 -10.03
N ILE A 131 15.16 1.32 -8.99
CA ILE A 131 14.84 0.68 -7.71
C ILE A 131 13.41 0.15 -7.79
N HIS A 132 13.22 -1.07 -7.36
CA HIS A 132 11.90 -1.70 -7.31
C HIS A 132 11.82 -2.57 -6.05
N PRO A 133 10.76 -2.46 -5.23
CA PRO A 133 10.62 -3.34 -4.06
C PRO A 133 10.60 -4.81 -4.45
N ASP A 134 10.98 -5.69 -3.52
CA ASP A 134 10.98 -7.12 -3.77
C ASP A 134 9.55 -7.68 -3.84
N PRO A 135 9.13 -8.27 -4.97
CA PRO A 135 7.79 -8.85 -5.12
C PRO A 135 7.48 -10.03 -4.17
N ILE A 136 8.50 -10.62 -3.54
CA ILE A 136 8.33 -11.72 -2.58
C ILE A 136 7.87 -11.19 -1.21
N SER A 137 8.31 -10.00 -0.81
CA SER A 137 8.05 -9.45 0.52
C SER A 137 7.12 -8.23 0.52
N SER A 138 7.00 -7.54 -0.61
CA SER A 138 6.28 -6.28 -0.75
C SER A 138 5.03 -6.41 -1.61
N GLY A 139 3.86 -6.12 -1.03
CA GLY A 139 2.62 -5.96 -1.80
C GLY A 139 2.70 -4.78 -2.77
N GLY A 140 3.42 -3.71 -2.40
CA GLY A 140 3.67 -2.57 -3.29
C GLY A 140 4.43 -2.97 -4.55
N ALA A 141 5.33 -3.94 -4.46
CA ALA A 141 6.02 -4.46 -5.64
C ALA A 141 5.07 -5.19 -6.60
N GLN A 142 4.09 -5.92 -6.06
CA GLN A 142 3.07 -6.58 -6.89
C GLN A 142 2.15 -5.55 -7.56
N TRP A 143 1.72 -4.52 -6.84
CA TRP A 143 0.99 -3.40 -7.42
C TRP A 143 1.77 -2.68 -8.51
N SER A 144 3.06 -2.46 -8.32
CA SER A 144 3.94 -1.82 -9.31
C SER A 144 4.01 -2.64 -10.61
N ILE A 145 4.12 -3.95 -10.52
CA ILE A 145 4.09 -4.85 -11.69
C ILE A 145 2.76 -4.73 -12.43
N LEU A 146 1.64 -4.74 -11.69
CA LEU A 146 0.31 -4.54 -12.27
C LEU A 146 0.16 -3.15 -12.89
N ALA A 147 0.72 -2.10 -12.26
CA ALA A 147 0.70 -0.74 -12.79
C ALA A 147 1.40 -0.66 -14.15
N ILE A 148 2.61 -1.18 -14.25
CA ILE A 148 3.40 -1.17 -15.49
C ILE A 148 2.73 -2.00 -16.58
N TYR A 149 2.36 -3.24 -16.27
CA TYR A 149 1.74 -4.15 -17.25
C TYR A 149 0.37 -3.66 -17.69
N GLY A 150 -0.48 -3.26 -16.74
CA GLY A 150 -1.83 -2.75 -17.00
C GLY A 150 -1.83 -1.43 -17.77
N SER A 151 -0.85 -0.56 -17.50
CA SER A 151 -0.68 0.69 -18.25
C SER A 151 -0.53 0.43 -19.75
N GLU A 152 0.30 -0.54 -20.14
CA GLU A 152 0.50 -0.87 -21.55
C GLU A 152 -0.74 -1.55 -22.16
N LEU A 153 -1.43 -2.41 -21.39
CA LEU A 153 -2.67 -3.04 -21.84
C LEU A 153 -3.74 -2.00 -22.15
N ILE A 154 -4.06 -1.12 -21.21
CA ILE A 154 -5.15 -0.14 -21.40
C ILE A 154 -4.82 0.91 -22.47
N LYS A 155 -3.57 1.32 -22.58
CA LYS A 155 -3.14 2.24 -23.65
C LYS A 155 -3.29 1.62 -25.04
N SER A 156 -2.92 0.35 -25.20
CA SER A 156 -3.10 -0.37 -26.47
C SER A 156 -4.57 -0.62 -26.78
N GLU A 157 -5.36 -1.01 -25.79
CA GLU A 157 -6.81 -1.21 -25.94
C GLU A 157 -7.51 0.08 -26.39
N GLN A 158 -7.17 1.23 -25.78
CA GLN A 158 -7.71 2.53 -26.20
C GLN A 158 -7.32 2.90 -27.64
N HIS A 159 -6.12 2.51 -28.08
CA HIS A 159 -5.61 2.87 -29.39
C HIS A 159 -6.15 1.95 -30.52
N SER A 160 -6.20 0.64 -30.27
CA SER A 160 -6.52 -0.38 -31.29
C SER A 160 -7.81 -1.15 -31.03
N GLY A 161 -8.49 -0.91 -29.90
CA GLY A 161 -9.70 -1.63 -29.49
C GLY A 161 -9.44 -2.95 -28.75
N GLU A 162 -8.17 -3.40 -28.70
CA GLU A 162 -7.78 -4.65 -28.04
C GLU A 162 -6.49 -4.46 -27.24
N PRO A 163 -6.35 -5.11 -26.05
CA PRO A 163 -5.14 -5.04 -25.26
C PRO A 163 -4.01 -5.86 -25.90
N ASP A 164 -2.85 -5.23 -26.08
CA ASP A 164 -1.64 -5.89 -26.63
C ASP A 164 -0.80 -6.49 -25.49
N GLN A 165 -1.06 -7.75 -25.18
CA GLN A 165 -0.34 -8.48 -24.12
C GLN A 165 1.14 -8.71 -24.47
N ALA A 166 1.48 -8.88 -25.75
CA ALA A 166 2.85 -9.09 -26.19
C ALA A 166 3.70 -7.83 -25.94
N ARG A 167 3.17 -6.67 -26.31
CA ARG A 167 3.80 -5.36 -26.04
C ARG A 167 3.93 -5.10 -24.54
N ALA A 168 2.88 -5.34 -23.77
CA ALA A 168 2.91 -5.16 -22.32
C ALA A 168 3.97 -6.04 -21.65
N LEU A 169 4.09 -7.31 -22.04
CA LEU A 169 5.14 -8.22 -21.60
C LEU A 169 6.53 -7.72 -21.98
N GLN A 170 6.71 -7.28 -23.23
CA GLN A 170 7.99 -6.77 -23.72
C GLN A 170 8.43 -5.53 -22.94
N THR A 171 7.52 -4.59 -22.67
CA THR A 171 7.79 -3.38 -21.90
C THR A 171 8.16 -3.73 -20.45
N LEU A 172 7.37 -4.58 -19.80
CA LEU A 172 7.67 -5.02 -18.42
C LEU A 172 9.03 -5.72 -18.33
N HIS A 173 9.36 -6.59 -19.28
CA HIS A 173 10.64 -7.27 -19.34
C HIS A 173 11.82 -6.28 -19.55
N ALA A 174 11.67 -5.33 -20.47
CA ALA A 174 12.70 -4.32 -20.72
C ALA A 174 12.95 -3.42 -19.50
N ILE A 175 11.89 -3.03 -18.81
CA ILE A 175 11.98 -2.26 -17.55
C ILE A 175 12.66 -3.09 -16.46
N TRP A 176 12.28 -4.37 -16.31
CA TRP A 176 12.83 -5.23 -15.27
C TRP A 176 14.34 -5.47 -15.42
N LYS A 177 14.87 -5.43 -16.62
CA LYS A 177 16.33 -5.51 -16.86
C LYS A 177 17.09 -4.36 -16.19
N ASN A 178 16.48 -3.21 -16.01
CA ASN A 178 17.07 -2.03 -15.39
C ASN A 178 16.94 -2.03 -13.85
N VAL A 179 16.19 -2.97 -13.27
CA VAL A 179 16.10 -3.13 -11.80
C VAL A 179 17.44 -3.65 -11.28
N PHE A 180 18.12 -2.83 -10.48
CA PHE A 180 19.43 -3.20 -9.95
C PHE A 180 19.42 -3.56 -8.46
N VAL A 181 18.37 -3.17 -7.72
CA VAL A 181 18.20 -3.50 -6.31
C VAL A 181 16.69 -3.66 -5.99
N THR A 182 16.40 -4.62 -5.12
CA THR A 182 15.05 -4.95 -4.70
C THR A 182 14.92 -4.92 -3.17
N PRO A 183 14.77 -3.73 -2.54
CA PRO A 183 14.55 -3.62 -1.09
C PRO A 183 13.27 -4.35 -0.65
N ALA A 184 13.22 -4.78 0.62
CA ALA A 184 12.17 -5.66 1.13
C ALA A 184 10.77 -5.02 1.21
N SER A 185 10.69 -3.68 1.23
CA SER A 185 9.43 -2.93 1.29
C SER A 185 9.47 -1.65 0.46
N ALA A 186 8.31 -1.07 0.20
CA ALA A 186 8.22 0.23 -0.48
C ALA A 186 8.94 1.33 0.31
N ARG A 187 8.85 1.32 1.65
CA ARG A 187 9.55 2.29 2.49
C ARG A 187 11.07 2.13 2.43
N GLU A 188 11.58 0.91 2.44
CA GLU A 188 13.03 0.66 2.27
C GLU A 188 13.50 1.06 0.87
N ALA A 189 12.69 0.82 -0.16
CA ALA A 189 12.98 1.28 -1.52
C ALA A 189 13.05 2.81 -1.61
N ARG A 190 12.12 3.52 -0.97
CA ARG A 190 12.18 4.98 -0.83
C ARG A 190 13.44 5.42 -0.10
N THR A 191 13.78 4.83 1.03
CA THR A 191 15.00 5.16 1.78
C THR A 191 16.26 4.96 0.93
N THR A 192 16.32 3.87 0.17
CA THR A 192 17.41 3.60 -0.77
C THR A 192 17.52 4.72 -1.82
N PHE A 193 16.39 5.17 -2.37
CA PHE A 193 16.34 6.27 -3.32
C PHE A 193 16.73 7.62 -2.70
N GLU A 194 16.25 7.93 -1.49
CA GLU A 194 16.62 9.14 -0.74
C GLU A 194 18.11 9.26 -0.45
N LEU A 195 18.81 8.14 -0.27
CA LEU A 195 20.26 8.07 -0.10
C LEU A 195 21.04 8.34 -1.41
N GLY A 196 20.34 8.65 -2.50
CA GLY A 196 20.95 9.00 -3.80
C GLY A 196 21.18 7.81 -4.72
N ASN A 197 20.78 6.61 -4.33
CA ASN A 197 20.90 5.42 -5.17
C ASN A 197 19.84 5.42 -6.28
N GLY A 198 20.21 4.87 -7.44
CA GLY A 198 19.30 4.72 -8.57
C GLY A 198 18.91 6.04 -9.26
N ASP A 199 18.27 5.92 -10.40
CA ASP A 199 17.77 7.03 -11.21
C ASP A 199 16.27 7.24 -11.03
N ALA A 200 15.53 6.16 -10.77
CA ALA A 200 14.09 6.15 -10.62
C ALA A 200 13.63 5.06 -9.64
N LEU A 201 12.41 5.25 -9.14
CA LEU A 201 11.71 4.33 -8.24
C LEU A 201 10.23 4.29 -8.64
N VAL A 202 9.65 3.12 -8.84
CA VAL A 202 8.19 2.95 -8.97
C VAL A 202 7.61 2.66 -7.61
N THR A 203 6.68 3.51 -7.15
CA THR A 203 6.12 3.40 -5.81
C THR A 203 4.76 4.10 -5.68
N TYR A 204 4.18 4.09 -4.50
CA TYR A 204 2.97 4.83 -4.15
C TYR A 204 3.20 6.34 -4.23
N GLU A 205 2.22 7.09 -4.75
CA GLU A 205 2.29 8.55 -4.88
C GLU A 205 2.62 9.24 -3.54
N LEU A 206 2.01 8.79 -2.45
CA LEU A 206 2.25 9.39 -1.14
C LEU A 206 3.73 9.39 -0.71
N GLU A 207 4.52 8.41 -1.13
CA GLU A 207 5.94 8.37 -0.80
C GLU A 207 6.69 9.57 -1.42
N GLY A 208 6.36 9.93 -2.65
CA GLY A 208 6.90 11.11 -3.31
C GLY A 208 6.43 12.41 -2.67
N LEU A 209 5.16 12.49 -2.30
CA LEU A 209 4.59 13.67 -1.64
C LEU A 209 5.21 13.90 -0.26
N LEU A 210 5.39 12.86 0.54
CA LEU A 210 6.09 12.94 1.83
C LEU A 210 7.57 13.33 1.67
N MET A 211 8.24 12.88 0.61
CA MET A 211 9.60 13.32 0.29
C MET A 211 9.65 14.82 -0.03
N LYS A 212 8.73 15.32 -0.85
CA LYS A 212 8.63 16.75 -1.15
C LYS A 212 8.38 17.60 0.10
N GLU A 213 7.45 17.19 0.97
CA GLU A 213 7.19 17.87 2.23
C GLU A 213 8.41 17.94 3.13
N SER A 214 9.26 16.92 3.12
CA SER A 214 10.53 16.90 3.86
C SER A 214 11.70 17.62 3.15
N GLY A 215 11.42 18.33 2.05
CA GLY A 215 12.41 19.13 1.32
C GLY A 215 13.39 18.30 0.49
N LYS A 216 13.08 17.05 0.18
CA LYS A 216 13.92 16.20 -0.67
C LYS A 216 13.80 16.58 -2.15
N PRO A 217 14.91 16.61 -2.91
CA PRO A 217 14.90 16.94 -4.32
C PRO A 217 14.38 15.78 -5.18
N VAL A 218 13.06 15.62 -5.22
CA VAL A 218 12.37 14.58 -5.97
C VAL A 218 11.33 15.18 -6.90
N GLU A 219 11.15 14.61 -8.08
CA GLU A 219 9.99 14.85 -8.95
C GLU A 219 9.12 13.61 -9.03
N ILE A 220 7.81 13.84 -9.06
CA ILE A 220 6.80 12.80 -9.19
C ILE A 220 6.31 12.81 -10.62
N ILE A 221 6.55 11.73 -11.34
CA ILE A 221 6.03 11.53 -12.68
C ILE A 221 4.78 10.67 -12.57
N VAL A 222 3.63 11.24 -12.91
CA VAL A 222 2.36 10.52 -12.95
C VAL A 222 2.24 9.88 -14.33
N PRO A 223 2.26 8.54 -14.43
CA PRO A 223 2.08 7.86 -15.71
C PRO A 223 0.71 8.19 -16.31
N ARG A 224 0.61 8.19 -17.63
CA ARG A 224 -0.65 8.42 -18.32
C ARG A 224 -1.76 7.46 -17.90
N ALA A 225 -1.39 6.19 -17.75
CA ALA A 225 -2.24 5.15 -17.19
C ALA A 225 -1.53 4.49 -16.00
N THR A 226 -2.20 4.35 -14.88
CA THR A 226 -1.65 3.68 -13.71
C THR A 226 -2.77 3.13 -12.82
N ILE A 227 -2.39 2.26 -11.88
CA ILE A 227 -3.33 1.58 -10.99
C ILE A 227 -3.41 2.28 -9.62
N PHE A 228 -4.62 2.35 -9.07
CA PHE A 228 -4.83 2.62 -7.66
C PHE A 228 -4.68 1.32 -6.87
N SER A 229 -3.78 1.32 -5.90
CA SER A 229 -3.74 0.28 -4.87
C SER A 229 -4.83 0.54 -3.83
N GLU A 230 -5.47 -0.52 -3.37
CA GLU A 230 -6.56 -0.49 -2.40
C GLU A 230 -6.17 -1.37 -1.21
N HIS A 231 -6.31 -0.83 0.01
CA HIS A 231 -5.68 -1.40 1.19
C HIS A 231 -6.72 -1.94 2.17
N PRO A 232 -6.80 -3.27 2.36
CA PRO A 232 -7.76 -3.89 3.25
C PRO A 232 -7.30 -3.88 4.71
N VAL A 233 -8.28 -3.80 5.62
CA VAL A 233 -8.11 -4.07 7.04
C VAL A 233 -8.75 -5.41 7.39
N VAL A 234 -8.08 -6.19 8.23
CA VAL A 234 -8.64 -7.43 8.80
C VAL A 234 -8.40 -7.48 10.31
N VAL A 235 -9.37 -8.03 11.02
CA VAL A 235 -9.22 -8.40 12.42
C VAL A 235 -8.62 -9.80 12.50
N ILE A 236 -7.53 -9.94 13.25
CA ILE A 236 -6.92 -11.25 13.50
C ILE A 236 -7.69 -11.92 14.62
N ASP A 237 -8.87 -12.45 14.29
CA ASP A 237 -9.85 -12.94 15.24
C ASP A 237 -9.29 -13.96 16.24
N ARG A 238 -8.37 -14.80 15.79
CA ARG A 238 -7.67 -15.79 16.61
C ARG A 238 -6.90 -15.18 17.77
N ASN A 239 -6.39 -13.95 17.61
CA ASN A 239 -5.55 -13.28 18.61
C ASN A 239 -6.33 -12.31 19.51
N VAL A 240 -7.53 -11.90 19.10
CA VAL A 240 -8.31 -10.89 19.83
C VAL A 240 -8.99 -11.53 21.03
N SER A 241 -8.57 -11.13 22.22
CA SER A 241 -9.21 -11.59 23.47
C SER A 241 -10.61 -10.99 23.63
N PRO A 242 -11.52 -11.64 24.40
CA PRO A 242 -12.85 -11.09 24.69
C PRO A 242 -12.82 -9.66 25.26
N GLN A 243 -11.82 -9.34 26.09
CA GLN A 243 -11.66 -8.02 26.72
C GLN A 243 -11.32 -6.92 25.70
N LYS A 244 -10.67 -7.26 24.61
CA LYS A 244 -10.29 -6.32 23.54
C LYS A 244 -11.30 -6.23 22.40
N ARG A 245 -12.23 -7.17 22.30
CA ARG A 245 -13.09 -7.28 21.11
C ARG A 245 -13.86 -5.99 20.82
N ALA A 246 -14.42 -5.37 21.84
CA ALA A 246 -15.18 -4.14 21.67
C ALA A 246 -14.34 -2.99 21.12
N VAL A 247 -13.16 -2.73 21.71
CA VAL A 247 -12.30 -1.64 21.28
C VAL A 247 -11.65 -1.92 19.91
N VAL A 248 -11.33 -3.17 19.60
CA VAL A 248 -10.80 -3.57 18.28
C VAL A 248 -11.84 -3.31 17.19
N ASN A 249 -13.08 -3.75 17.41
CA ASN A 249 -14.16 -3.52 16.46
C ASN A 249 -14.48 -2.03 16.28
N ALA A 250 -14.48 -1.27 17.37
CA ALA A 250 -14.68 0.18 17.33
C ALA A 250 -13.57 0.89 16.55
N PHE A 251 -12.31 0.51 16.75
CA PHE A 251 -11.20 1.05 15.99
C PHE A 251 -11.32 0.75 14.49
N VAL A 252 -11.67 -0.48 14.13
CA VAL A 252 -11.87 -0.85 12.71
C VAL A 252 -12.98 0.01 12.09
N GLN A 253 -14.10 0.20 12.77
CA GLN A 253 -15.18 1.06 12.26
C GLN A 253 -14.76 2.53 12.18
N TYR A 254 -13.94 3.01 13.10
CA TYR A 254 -13.42 4.38 13.10
C TYR A 254 -12.62 4.71 11.83
N LEU A 255 -11.98 3.73 11.19
CA LEU A 255 -11.18 3.95 9.99
C LEU A 255 -11.98 4.56 8.82
N TRP A 256 -13.32 4.40 8.79
CA TRP A 256 -14.21 5.01 7.80
C TRP A 256 -14.91 6.27 8.30
N SER A 257 -14.61 6.75 9.50
CA SER A 257 -15.11 8.05 9.96
C SER A 257 -14.51 9.19 9.13
N ASP A 258 -15.21 10.30 9.06
CA ASP A 258 -14.69 11.52 8.39
C ASP A 258 -13.35 11.96 8.96
N GLU A 259 -13.20 11.87 10.28
CA GLU A 259 -11.96 12.21 10.97
C GLU A 259 -10.77 11.34 10.50
N ALA A 260 -10.95 10.01 10.48
CA ALA A 260 -9.91 9.10 10.02
C ALA A 260 -9.64 9.27 8.51
N GLN A 261 -10.67 9.44 7.70
CA GLN A 261 -10.51 9.62 6.25
C GLN A 261 -9.82 10.95 5.90
N GLN A 262 -10.12 12.03 6.62
CA GLN A 262 -9.38 13.29 6.49
C GLN A 262 -7.93 13.15 6.96
N ALA A 263 -7.69 12.37 8.03
CA ALA A 263 -6.34 12.06 8.48
C ALA A 263 -5.56 11.29 7.41
N PHE A 264 -6.16 10.32 6.73
CA PHE A 264 -5.53 9.65 5.60
C PHE A 264 -5.17 10.63 4.48
N VAL A 265 -6.09 11.52 4.09
CA VAL A 265 -5.82 12.52 3.03
C VAL A 265 -4.73 13.50 3.43
N LYS A 266 -4.66 13.89 4.70
CA LYS A 266 -3.57 14.74 5.23
C LYS A 266 -2.19 14.11 5.02
N TYR A 267 -2.11 12.78 5.06
CA TYR A 267 -0.87 12.02 4.82
C TYR A 267 -0.83 11.40 3.42
N HIS A 268 -1.57 12.00 2.47
CA HIS A 268 -1.56 11.72 1.04
C HIS A 268 -2.09 10.35 0.60
N PHE A 269 -2.89 9.69 1.42
CA PHE A 269 -3.79 8.66 0.94
C PHE A 269 -5.06 9.27 0.37
N TYR A 270 -5.67 8.60 -0.58
CA TYR A 270 -7.02 8.96 -1.03
C TYR A 270 -8.07 8.38 -0.12
N SER A 271 -9.04 9.19 0.27
CA SER A 271 -10.25 8.74 0.97
C SER A 271 -11.06 7.83 0.06
N VAL A 272 -11.66 6.80 0.66
CA VAL A 272 -12.63 5.92 -0.01
C VAL A 272 -14.07 6.30 0.28
N THR A 273 -14.32 7.16 1.27
CA THR A 273 -15.66 7.53 1.71
C THR A 273 -16.17 8.83 1.06
N ASN A 274 -15.27 9.77 0.79
CA ASN A 274 -15.67 11.10 0.33
C ASN A 274 -14.65 11.70 -0.64
N SER A 275 -15.01 11.83 -1.89
CA SER A 275 -14.16 12.43 -2.95
C SER A 275 -13.81 13.87 -2.69
N ALA A 276 -14.67 14.65 -2.00
CA ALA A 276 -14.38 16.03 -1.67
C ALA A 276 -13.15 16.19 -0.76
N PHE A 277 -12.84 15.20 0.07
CA PHE A 277 -11.60 15.18 0.82
C PHE A 277 -10.38 15.07 -0.09
N ASN A 278 -10.47 14.24 -1.14
CA ASN A 278 -9.42 14.10 -2.14
C ASN A 278 -9.24 15.39 -2.96
N ASP A 279 -10.33 16.03 -3.37
CA ASP A 279 -10.30 17.27 -4.14
C ASP A 279 -9.69 18.44 -3.35
N ALA A 280 -9.72 18.37 -2.03
CA ALA A 280 -9.09 19.36 -1.15
C ALA A 280 -7.55 19.25 -1.14
N ASN A 281 -7.00 18.08 -1.42
CA ASN A 281 -5.53 17.87 -1.51
C ASN A 281 -5.04 18.23 -2.92
N LYS A 282 -4.48 19.43 -3.06
CA LYS A 282 -4.02 19.97 -4.36
C LYS A 282 -2.70 19.36 -4.86
N GLU A 283 -2.05 18.54 -4.04
CA GLU A 283 -0.80 17.85 -4.38
C GLU A 283 -1.06 16.55 -5.16
N PHE A 284 -2.27 16.01 -5.13
CA PHE A 284 -2.62 14.81 -5.86
C PHE A 284 -2.49 14.96 -7.37
N GLY A 285 -1.81 14.01 -8.01
CA GLY A 285 -1.60 13.99 -9.45
C GLY A 285 -2.88 13.65 -10.22
N HIS A 286 -3.03 14.24 -11.40
CA HIS A 286 -4.09 13.84 -12.32
C HIS A 286 -3.69 12.60 -13.11
N ILE A 287 -4.54 11.58 -13.10
CA ILE A 287 -4.36 10.35 -13.87
C ILE A 287 -5.37 10.32 -15.00
N GLU A 288 -4.88 10.25 -16.24
CA GLU A 288 -5.74 10.26 -17.43
C GLU A 288 -6.54 8.96 -17.56
N MET A 289 -5.88 7.81 -17.32
CA MET A 289 -6.49 6.49 -17.40
C MET A 289 -6.25 5.71 -16.10
N PRO A 290 -7.08 5.92 -15.07
CA PRO A 290 -6.94 5.20 -13.81
C PRO A 290 -7.42 3.75 -13.96
N LEU A 291 -6.65 2.82 -13.39
CA LEU A 291 -6.97 1.40 -13.26
C LEU A 291 -7.24 1.07 -11.79
N THR A 292 -8.04 0.03 -11.58
CA THR A 292 -8.17 -0.67 -10.30
C THR A 292 -7.85 -2.15 -10.50
N ILE A 293 -7.81 -2.92 -9.42
CA ILE A 293 -7.61 -4.37 -9.50
C ILE A 293 -8.71 -5.07 -10.31
N ASP A 294 -9.88 -4.46 -10.42
CA ASP A 294 -11.00 -5.00 -11.19
C ASP A 294 -10.70 -5.11 -12.69
N TYR A 295 -9.81 -4.27 -13.22
CA TYR A 295 -9.32 -4.39 -14.61
C TYR A 295 -8.72 -5.77 -14.89
N PHE A 296 -8.09 -6.37 -13.89
CA PHE A 296 -7.51 -7.71 -13.96
C PHE A 296 -8.46 -8.82 -13.48
N GLY A 297 -9.69 -8.48 -13.10
CA GLY A 297 -10.66 -9.41 -12.54
C GLY A 297 -10.44 -9.75 -11.06
N GLY A 298 -9.82 -8.84 -10.31
CA GLY A 298 -9.49 -9.01 -8.89
C GLY A 298 -8.17 -9.75 -8.65
N TRP A 299 -7.74 -9.83 -7.39
CA TRP A 299 -6.49 -10.51 -7.00
C TRP A 299 -6.47 -12.00 -7.30
N ASP A 300 -7.62 -12.66 -7.27
CA ASP A 300 -7.73 -14.10 -7.58
C ASP A 300 -7.33 -14.43 -9.02
N LYS A 301 -7.45 -13.47 -9.94
CA LYS A 301 -6.95 -13.60 -11.32
C LYS A 301 -5.61 -12.91 -11.51
N ALA A 302 -5.46 -11.68 -11.02
CA ALA A 302 -4.24 -10.89 -11.21
C ALA A 302 -2.99 -11.60 -10.70
N TYR A 303 -3.07 -12.27 -9.55
CA TYR A 303 -1.91 -12.94 -8.98
C TYR A 303 -1.45 -14.13 -9.85
N PRO A 304 -2.28 -15.16 -10.14
CA PRO A 304 -1.82 -16.27 -10.96
C PRO A 304 -1.51 -15.88 -12.42
N GLU A 305 -2.29 -14.99 -13.02
CA GLU A 305 -2.12 -14.65 -14.43
C GLU A 305 -0.98 -13.66 -14.68
N VAL A 306 -0.85 -12.62 -13.85
CA VAL A 306 0.15 -11.57 -14.08
C VAL A 306 1.38 -11.77 -13.21
N ILE A 307 1.22 -11.94 -11.89
CA ILE A 307 2.38 -12.04 -11.00
C ILE A 307 3.13 -13.36 -11.22
N GLU A 308 2.42 -14.48 -11.34
CA GLU A 308 3.08 -15.78 -11.52
C GLU A 308 3.41 -16.06 -12.98
N GLN A 309 2.40 -16.09 -13.87
CA GLN A 309 2.62 -16.53 -15.25
C GLN A 309 3.41 -15.52 -16.08
N ILE A 310 3.12 -14.23 -15.95
CA ILE A 310 3.81 -13.19 -16.72
C ILE A 310 5.11 -12.81 -16.02
N PHE A 311 5.04 -12.30 -14.78
CA PHE A 311 6.21 -11.73 -14.15
C PHE A 311 7.22 -12.81 -13.72
N LYS A 312 6.83 -13.75 -12.86
CA LYS A 312 7.79 -14.75 -12.33
C LYS A 312 8.33 -15.65 -13.42
N ASN A 313 7.46 -16.15 -14.31
CA ASN A 313 7.85 -17.18 -15.28
C ASN A 313 8.45 -16.62 -16.58
N LYS A 314 8.04 -15.42 -17.03
CA LYS A 314 8.48 -14.87 -18.32
C LYS A 314 9.41 -13.67 -18.20
N VAL A 315 9.35 -12.92 -17.12
CA VAL A 315 10.18 -11.72 -16.92
C VAL A 315 11.37 -12.02 -16.00
N LYS A 316 11.10 -12.43 -14.75
CA LYS A 316 12.14 -12.65 -13.74
C LYS A 316 13.07 -13.83 -14.08
N SER A 317 12.55 -14.91 -14.65
CA SER A 317 13.31 -16.10 -14.98
C SER A 317 14.32 -15.92 -16.15
N ARG A 318 14.24 -14.81 -16.86
CA ARG A 318 15.10 -14.50 -18.02
C ARG A 318 16.18 -13.44 -17.73
N LYS A 319 16.46 -13.19 -16.44
CA LYS A 319 17.52 -12.28 -15.99
C LYS A 319 18.90 -12.95 -16.01
#